data_f9dab17239cb9629323ab8e84ddacd10
#
_entry.id   f9dab17239cb9629323ab8e84ddacd10
#
_cell.length_a   1.000
_cell.length_b   1.000
_cell.length_c   1.000
_cell.angle_alpha   90.00
_cell.angle_beta   90.00
_cell.angle_gamma   90.00
#
_symmetry.space_group_name_H-M   'P 1'
#
loop_
_entity.id
_entity.type
_entity.pdbx_description
1 polymer ?
#
loop_
_entity_poly.entity_id
_entity_poly.type
_entity_poly.pdbx_seq_one_letter_code
_entity_poly.pdbx_strand_id
1 'polypeptide(L)'
;MDLGINGKNAIVCASSKGLGRACALALVKEGANVLICGRNEEPLAEASRLLSAEGKGDVRTVMADVTTGEGRARLLDACPEPDILVNNAGGPPPGDFRDWGQEDWFAAVNANMFSAIDMIRRCLDGMAARRFGRIVNITSV
;
A
#
# COMPACT_ATOMS: atom_id res chain seq x y z
N MET A 1 -4.15 18.34 14.96
CA MET A 1 -5.06 18.71 13.84
C MET A 1 -5.93 17.52 13.55
N ASP A 2 -7.24 17.69 13.45
CA ASP A 2 -8.12 16.61 13.01
C ASP A 2 -8.07 16.50 11.49
N LEU A 3 -7.63 15.35 10.99
CA LEU A 3 -7.54 15.06 9.56
C LEU A 3 -8.83 14.46 8.98
N GLY A 4 -9.84 14.20 9.81
CA GLY A 4 -11.10 13.59 9.42
C GLY A 4 -10.95 12.14 8.93
N ILE A 5 -9.91 11.42 9.37
CA ILE A 5 -9.60 10.06 8.93
C ILE A 5 -9.78 9.00 10.03
N ASN A 6 -10.18 9.39 11.21
CA ASN A 6 -10.46 8.46 12.30
C ASN A 6 -11.55 7.45 11.88
N GLY A 7 -11.30 6.16 12.06
CA GLY A 7 -12.18 5.08 11.64
C GLY A 7 -12.24 4.81 10.14
N LYS A 8 -11.50 5.55 9.30
CA LYS A 8 -11.43 5.31 7.86
C LYS A 8 -10.57 4.09 7.55
N ASN A 9 -10.93 3.35 6.50
CA ASN A 9 -10.20 2.16 6.07
C ASN A 9 -9.13 2.52 5.05
N ALA A 10 -7.90 2.15 5.35
CA ALA A 10 -6.74 2.42 4.51
C ALA A 10 -6.08 1.13 4.02
N ILE A 11 -5.71 1.09 2.74
CA ILE A 11 -4.76 0.11 2.20
C ILE A 11 -3.43 0.81 2.02
N VAL A 12 -2.36 0.23 2.58
CA VAL A 12 -0.99 0.69 2.36
C VAL A 12 -0.19 -0.43 1.69
N CYS A 13 0.17 -0.22 0.44
CA CYS A 13 0.89 -1.20 -0.36
C CYS A 13 2.35 -1.32 0.08
N ALA A 14 2.93 -2.53 0.01
CA ALA A 14 4.34 -2.83 0.33
C ALA A 14 4.79 -2.18 1.66
N SER A 15 4.07 -2.46 2.74
CA SER A 15 4.15 -1.72 4.00
C SER A 15 4.77 -2.48 5.17
N SER A 16 5.44 -3.61 4.92
CA SER A 16 6.16 -4.34 5.97
C SER A 16 7.41 -3.61 6.47
N LYS A 17 7.94 -2.65 5.71
CA LYS A 17 9.13 -1.87 6.04
C LYS A 17 9.18 -0.53 5.30
N GLY A 18 10.19 0.28 5.60
CA GLY A 18 10.51 1.52 4.87
C GLY A 18 9.37 2.54 4.85
N LEU A 19 9.22 3.22 3.71
CA LEU A 19 8.23 4.29 3.52
C LEU A 19 6.79 3.82 3.70
N GLY A 20 6.44 2.63 3.19
CA GLY A 20 5.11 2.06 3.37
C GLY A 20 4.74 1.88 4.84
N ARG A 21 5.66 1.34 5.66
CA ARG A 21 5.44 1.19 7.11
C ARG A 21 5.33 2.55 7.80
N ALA A 22 6.13 3.52 7.41
CA ALA A 22 6.04 4.88 7.97
C ALA A 22 4.70 5.55 7.65
N CYS A 23 4.19 5.40 6.43
CA CYS A 23 2.85 5.87 6.06
C CYS A 23 1.75 5.17 6.87
N ALA A 24 1.86 3.84 7.00
CA ALA A 24 0.91 3.07 7.81
C ALA A 24 0.91 3.54 9.27
N LEU A 25 2.07 3.79 9.86
CA LEU A 25 2.20 4.31 11.22
C LEU A 25 1.51 5.67 11.38
N ALA A 26 1.73 6.58 10.44
CA ALA A 26 1.09 7.90 10.48
C ALA A 26 -0.44 7.78 10.46
N LEU A 27 -0.98 6.93 9.58
CA LEU A 27 -2.42 6.70 9.47
C LEU A 27 -3.02 6.06 10.74
N VAL A 28 -2.36 5.04 11.29
CA VAL A 28 -2.83 4.36 12.52
C VAL A 28 -2.82 5.29 13.72
N LYS A 29 -1.82 6.17 13.84
CA LYS A 29 -1.75 7.20 14.90
C LYS A 29 -2.92 8.18 14.85
N GLU A 30 -3.42 8.48 13.66
CA GLU A 30 -4.60 9.32 13.44
C GLU A 30 -5.93 8.55 13.52
N GLY A 31 -5.90 7.28 13.90
CA GLY A 31 -7.07 6.46 14.14
C GLY A 31 -7.67 5.78 12.90
N ALA A 32 -6.97 5.78 11.77
CA ALA A 32 -7.41 5.01 10.60
C ALA A 32 -7.18 3.50 10.83
N ASN A 33 -8.09 2.66 10.34
CA ASN A 33 -7.91 1.22 10.27
C ASN A 33 -7.04 0.90 9.06
N VAL A 34 -5.92 0.22 9.25
CA VAL A 34 -4.92 0.05 8.20
C VAL A 34 -4.75 -1.42 7.85
N LEU A 35 -4.88 -1.73 6.56
CA LEU A 35 -4.46 -2.99 5.97
C LEU A 35 -3.05 -2.82 5.41
N ILE A 36 -2.10 -3.57 5.97
CA ILE A 36 -0.72 -3.63 5.49
C ILE A 36 -0.44 -4.90 4.72
N CYS A 37 0.46 -4.85 3.77
CA CYS A 37 0.86 -6.02 2.99
C CYS A 37 2.37 -6.12 2.77
N GLY A 38 2.79 -7.34 2.50
CA GLY A 38 4.16 -7.69 2.15
C GLY A 38 4.23 -9.12 1.63
N ARG A 39 5.38 -9.47 1.05
CA ARG A 39 5.61 -10.80 0.46
C ARG A 39 6.05 -11.85 1.49
N ASN A 40 6.59 -11.42 2.63
CA ASN A 40 7.16 -12.28 3.64
C ASN A 40 6.41 -12.11 4.97
N GLU A 41 6.07 -13.24 5.57
CA GLU A 41 5.25 -13.31 6.77
C GLU A 41 5.90 -12.62 7.98
N GLU A 42 7.17 -12.95 8.26
CA GLU A 42 7.87 -12.47 9.46
C GLU A 42 8.00 -10.94 9.52
N PRO A 43 8.51 -10.22 8.48
CA PRO A 43 8.55 -8.76 8.50
C PRO A 43 7.16 -8.12 8.55
N LEU A 44 6.15 -8.78 7.98
CA LEU A 44 4.77 -8.30 8.00
C LEU A 44 4.16 -8.41 9.40
N ALA A 45 4.37 -9.51 10.09
CA ALA A 45 3.93 -9.73 11.47
C ALA A 45 4.61 -8.74 12.43
N GLU A 46 5.91 -8.51 12.27
CA GLU A 46 6.63 -7.52 13.06
C GLU A 46 6.08 -6.10 12.83
N ALA A 47 5.86 -5.72 11.57
CA ALA A 47 5.26 -4.43 11.25
C ALA A 47 3.89 -4.28 11.91
N SER A 48 3.03 -5.30 11.85
CA SER A 48 1.72 -5.29 12.49
C SER A 48 1.83 -5.07 14.00
N ARG A 49 2.73 -5.76 14.66
CA ARG A 49 2.96 -5.63 16.10
C ARG A 49 3.39 -4.20 16.49
N LEU A 50 4.34 -3.64 15.74
CA LEU A 50 4.85 -2.27 15.98
C LEU A 50 3.76 -1.22 15.76
N LEU A 51 2.99 -1.34 14.69
CA LEU A 51 1.91 -0.40 14.35
C LEU A 51 0.78 -0.47 15.38
N SER A 52 0.38 -1.66 15.80
CA SER A 52 -0.67 -1.86 16.80
C SER A 52 -0.29 -1.34 18.19
N ALA A 53 0.99 -1.36 18.53
CA ALA A 53 1.48 -0.82 19.81
C ALA A 53 1.45 0.72 19.88
N GLU A 54 1.53 1.38 18.73
CA GLU A 54 1.67 2.85 18.65
C GLU A 54 0.41 3.57 18.18
N GLY A 55 -0.53 2.86 17.60
CA GLY A 55 -1.67 3.44 16.93
C GLY A 55 -2.97 3.37 17.71
N LYS A 56 -3.97 4.10 17.23
CA LYS A 56 -5.33 4.11 17.74
C LYS A 56 -6.30 3.31 16.85
N GLY A 57 -5.95 3.14 15.58
CA GLY A 57 -6.73 2.36 14.62
C GLY A 57 -6.35 0.89 14.61
N ASP A 58 -7.20 0.07 14.02
CA ASP A 58 -6.94 -1.36 13.85
C ASP A 58 -5.88 -1.61 12.76
N VAL A 59 -5.04 -2.62 12.97
CA VAL A 59 -4.03 -3.05 12.00
C VAL A 59 -4.34 -4.48 11.56
N ARG A 60 -4.53 -4.66 10.28
CA ARG A 60 -4.70 -5.99 9.65
C ARG A 60 -3.60 -6.25 8.65
N THR A 61 -3.30 -7.51 8.43
CA THR A 61 -2.25 -7.94 7.51
C THR A 61 -2.80 -8.83 6.40
N VAL A 62 -2.21 -8.73 5.23
CA VAL A 62 -2.42 -9.70 4.15
C VAL A 62 -1.08 -9.97 3.44
N MET A 63 -0.75 -11.25 3.27
CA MET A 63 0.38 -11.61 2.42
C MET A 63 -0.01 -11.41 0.96
N ALA A 64 0.59 -10.40 0.34
CA ALA A 64 0.32 -10.05 -1.04
C ALA A 64 1.52 -9.35 -1.68
N ASP A 65 1.77 -9.70 -2.93
CA ASP A 65 2.68 -8.96 -3.80
C ASP A 65 1.86 -8.01 -4.67
N VAL A 66 1.96 -6.72 -4.39
CA VAL A 66 1.20 -5.69 -5.12
C VAL A 66 1.58 -5.60 -6.61
N THR A 67 2.73 -6.13 -7.00
CA THR A 67 3.16 -6.16 -8.40
C THR A 67 2.41 -7.21 -9.23
N THR A 68 1.67 -8.12 -8.58
CA THR A 68 0.86 -9.15 -9.24
C THR A 68 -0.63 -8.83 -9.18
N GLY A 69 -1.38 -9.26 -10.21
CA GLY A 69 -2.84 -9.11 -10.23
C GLY A 69 -3.53 -9.85 -9.08
N GLU A 70 -3.01 -11.05 -8.72
CA GLU A 70 -3.51 -11.84 -7.59
C GLU A 70 -3.28 -11.11 -6.26
N GLY A 71 -2.09 -10.54 -6.05
CA GLY A 71 -1.79 -9.80 -4.83
C GLY A 71 -2.69 -8.57 -4.67
N ARG A 72 -2.95 -7.84 -5.75
CA ARG A 72 -3.90 -6.72 -5.74
C ARG A 72 -5.34 -7.16 -5.44
N ALA A 73 -5.75 -8.28 -6.00
CA ALA A 73 -7.07 -8.86 -5.69
C ALA A 73 -7.20 -9.22 -4.21
N ARG A 74 -6.20 -9.89 -3.63
CA ARG A 74 -6.18 -10.22 -2.19
C ARG A 74 -6.30 -8.99 -1.29
N LEU A 75 -5.67 -7.88 -1.65
CA LEU A 75 -5.78 -6.61 -0.91
C LEU A 75 -7.22 -6.10 -0.88
N LEU A 76 -7.90 -6.13 -2.03
CA LEU A 76 -9.27 -5.65 -2.16
C LEU A 76 -10.29 -6.62 -1.59
N ASP A 77 -10.01 -7.92 -1.60
CA ASP A 77 -10.85 -8.91 -0.90
C ASP A 77 -10.79 -8.69 0.62
N ALA A 78 -9.61 -8.34 1.15
CA ALA A 78 -9.42 -8.05 2.57
C ALA A 78 -9.96 -6.66 2.98
N CYS A 79 -9.99 -5.70 2.06
CA CYS A 79 -10.53 -4.36 2.27
C CYS A 79 -11.31 -3.91 1.02
N PRO A 80 -12.58 -4.33 0.87
CA PRO A 80 -13.36 -4.08 -0.36
C PRO A 80 -13.71 -2.61 -0.57
N GLU A 81 -13.77 -1.83 0.49
CA GLU A 81 -14.18 -0.42 0.46
C GLU A 81 -13.12 0.48 1.13
N PRO A 82 -11.92 0.60 0.53
CA PRO A 82 -10.90 1.47 1.09
C PRO A 82 -11.30 2.94 0.90
N ASP A 83 -11.11 3.72 1.96
CA ASP A 83 -11.25 5.18 1.93
C ASP A 83 -9.93 5.86 1.59
N ILE A 84 -8.82 5.19 1.93
CA ILE A 84 -7.46 5.70 1.71
C ILE A 84 -6.65 4.60 1.02
N LEU A 85 -5.95 4.98 -0.05
CA LEU A 85 -5.03 4.12 -0.77
C LEU A 85 -3.65 4.77 -0.82
N VAL A 86 -2.66 4.09 -0.28
CA VAL A 86 -1.25 4.47 -0.42
C VAL A 86 -0.57 3.48 -1.36
N ASN A 87 -0.33 3.91 -2.58
CA ASN A 87 0.44 3.15 -3.56
C ASN A 87 1.92 3.28 -3.27
N ASN A 88 2.55 2.14 -3.06
CA ASN A 88 3.97 1.99 -2.82
C ASN A 88 4.41 0.62 -3.33
N ALA A 89 5.59 0.53 -3.88
CA ALA A 89 6.18 -0.73 -4.31
C ALA A 89 7.69 -0.72 -4.05
N GLY A 90 8.32 -1.87 -4.13
CA GLY A 90 9.78 -1.95 -4.12
C GLY A 90 10.35 -1.35 -5.40
N GLY A 91 11.42 -0.57 -5.28
CA GLY A 91 12.15 -0.08 -6.44
C GLY A 91 12.90 -1.20 -7.17
N PRO A 92 13.32 -0.97 -8.42
CA PRO A 92 14.21 -1.87 -9.12
C PRO A 92 15.55 -1.98 -8.38
N PRO A 93 16.31 -3.08 -8.55
CA PRO A 93 17.63 -3.17 -7.98
C PRO A 93 18.53 -2.05 -8.56
N PRO A 94 19.45 -1.48 -7.75
CA PRO A 94 20.37 -0.49 -8.25
C PRO A 94 21.33 -1.11 -9.27
N GLY A 95 21.69 -0.35 -10.30
CA GLY A 95 22.58 -0.82 -11.34
C GLY A 95 22.81 0.24 -12.44
N ASP A 96 23.68 -0.06 -13.38
CA ASP A 96 23.89 0.78 -14.57
C ASP A 96 22.72 0.51 -15.55
N PHE A 97 22.08 1.57 -16.02
CA PHE A 97 20.92 1.42 -16.93
C PHE A 97 21.29 0.70 -18.25
N ARG A 98 22.56 0.71 -18.63
CA ARG A 98 23.06 0.02 -19.84
C ARG A 98 23.05 -1.50 -19.71
N ASP A 99 23.06 -1.99 -18.47
CA ASP A 99 23.05 -3.44 -18.18
C ASP A 99 21.63 -4.00 -18.15
N TRP A 100 20.60 -3.14 -18.15
CA TRP A 100 19.20 -3.55 -18.05
C TRP A 100 18.58 -3.80 -19.42
N GLY A 101 18.04 -5.00 -19.59
CA GLY A 101 17.28 -5.38 -20.76
C GLY A 101 15.81 -4.95 -20.70
N GLN A 102 15.06 -5.27 -21.73
CA GLN A 102 13.65 -4.93 -21.86
C GLN A 102 12.81 -5.50 -20.70
N GLU A 103 13.12 -6.71 -20.25
CA GLU A 103 12.39 -7.38 -19.17
C GLU A 103 12.55 -6.64 -17.83
N ASP A 104 13.74 -6.12 -17.55
CA ASP A 104 14.01 -5.33 -16.35
C ASP A 104 13.19 -4.03 -16.34
N TRP A 105 13.11 -3.38 -17.49
CA TRP A 105 12.29 -2.18 -17.68
C TRP A 105 10.80 -2.47 -17.52
N PHE A 106 10.31 -3.56 -18.09
CA PHE A 106 8.91 -3.95 -17.94
C PHE A 106 8.57 -4.29 -16.50
N ALA A 107 9.46 -4.99 -15.80
CA ALA A 107 9.29 -5.29 -14.38
C ALA A 107 9.22 -4.02 -13.52
N ALA A 108 10.11 -3.05 -13.78
CA ALA A 108 10.12 -1.78 -13.08
C ALA A 108 8.86 -0.94 -13.35
N VAL A 109 8.41 -0.85 -14.59
CA VAL A 109 7.17 -0.14 -14.96
C VAL A 109 5.95 -0.83 -14.36
N ASN A 110 5.90 -2.17 -14.42
CA ASN A 110 4.82 -2.93 -13.80
C ASN A 110 4.75 -2.69 -12.29
N ALA A 111 5.87 -2.77 -11.59
CA ALA A 111 5.92 -2.60 -10.15
C ALA A 111 5.56 -1.17 -9.68
N ASN A 112 6.08 -0.15 -10.37
CA ASN A 112 6.01 1.24 -9.88
C ASN A 112 4.93 2.10 -10.54
N MET A 113 4.47 1.72 -11.72
CA MET A 113 3.44 2.49 -12.44
C MET A 113 2.15 1.69 -12.60
N PHE A 114 2.22 0.51 -13.22
CA PHE A 114 1.01 -0.26 -13.52
C PHE A 114 0.27 -0.74 -12.28
N SER A 115 0.99 -1.18 -11.24
CA SER A 115 0.38 -1.58 -9.97
C SER A 115 -0.44 -0.45 -9.35
N ALA A 116 0.08 0.77 -9.37
CA ALA A 116 -0.63 1.95 -8.87
C ALA A 116 -1.86 2.28 -9.72
N ILE A 117 -1.74 2.26 -11.04
CA ILE A 117 -2.86 2.48 -11.97
C ILE A 117 -3.99 1.48 -11.71
N ASP A 118 -3.66 0.20 -11.59
CA ASP A 118 -4.66 -0.85 -11.38
C ASP A 118 -5.35 -0.73 -10.02
N MET A 119 -4.61 -0.45 -8.95
CA MET A 119 -5.18 -0.20 -7.62
C MET A 119 -6.10 1.03 -7.61
N ILE A 120 -5.67 2.14 -8.22
CA ILE A 120 -6.50 3.35 -8.33
C ILE A 120 -7.80 3.03 -9.06
N ARG A 121 -7.71 2.37 -10.21
CA ARG A 121 -8.88 2.01 -11.03
C ARG A 121 -9.90 1.18 -10.26
N ARG A 122 -9.44 0.26 -9.41
CA ARG A 122 -10.30 -0.62 -8.61
C ARG A 122 -10.92 0.06 -7.38
N CYS A 123 -10.32 1.14 -6.88
CA CYS A 123 -10.80 1.86 -5.69
C CYS A 123 -11.65 3.08 -6.03
N LEU A 124 -11.43 3.70 -7.18
CA LEU A 124 -11.91 5.05 -7.50
C LEU A 124 -13.44 5.16 -7.48
N ASP A 125 -14.14 4.23 -8.11
CA ASP A 125 -15.60 4.30 -8.21
C ASP A 125 -16.28 4.19 -6.83
N GLY A 126 -15.78 3.30 -5.96
CA GLY A 126 -16.25 3.19 -4.59
C GLY A 126 -15.99 4.44 -3.76
N MET A 127 -14.82 5.03 -3.87
CA MET A 127 -14.47 6.29 -3.21
C MET A 127 -15.39 7.43 -3.70
N ALA A 128 -15.63 7.53 -5.00
CA ALA A 128 -16.52 8.53 -5.59
C ALA A 128 -17.97 8.36 -5.10
N ALA A 129 -18.48 7.13 -5.08
CA ALA A 129 -19.83 6.83 -4.61
C ALA A 129 -20.04 7.20 -3.13
N ARG A 130 -19.03 6.96 -2.28
CA ARG A 130 -19.05 7.34 -0.87
C ARG A 130 -18.72 8.82 -0.61
N ARG A 131 -18.37 9.57 -1.65
CA ARG A 131 -17.95 10.99 -1.58
C ARG A 131 -16.76 11.22 -0.65
N PHE A 132 -15.93 10.20 -0.48
CA PHE A 132 -14.68 10.28 0.28
C PHE A 132 -13.64 9.35 -0.34
N GLY A 133 -12.44 9.87 -0.56
CA GLY A 133 -11.29 9.10 -1.00
C GLY A 133 -10.00 9.92 -0.87
N ARG A 134 -8.92 9.25 -0.54
CA ARG A 134 -7.56 9.80 -0.54
C ARG A 134 -6.64 8.81 -1.23
N ILE A 135 -5.96 9.26 -2.26
CA ILE A 135 -5.00 8.44 -3.01
C ILE A 135 -3.64 9.13 -2.91
N VAL A 136 -2.67 8.40 -2.40
CA VAL A 136 -1.28 8.85 -2.29
C VAL A 136 -0.40 7.91 -3.10
N ASN A 137 0.41 8.48 -3.99
CA ASN A 137 1.40 7.72 -4.75
C ASN A 137 2.80 8.08 -4.24
N ILE A 138 3.52 7.10 -3.74
CA ILE A 138 4.92 7.27 -3.35
C ILE A 138 5.78 7.10 -4.59
N THR A 139 6.50 8.15 -4.93
CA THR A 139 7.40 8.20 -6.08
C THR A 139 8.82 8.56 -5.65
N SER A 140 9.76 8.34 -6.53
CA SER A 140 11.18 8.71 -6.33
C SER A 140 11.68 9.47 -7.55
N VAL A 141 12.71 10.25 -7.33
CA VAL A 141 13.51 10.94 -8.35
C VAL A 141 14.82 10.22 -8.56
#